data_002eb90ed863aef58418cd954bd1659f
#
_entry.id   002eb90ed863aef58418cd954bd1659f
#
_cell.length_a   1.000
_cell.length_b   1.000
_cell.length_c   1.000
_cell.angle_alpha   90.00
_cell.angle_beta   90.00
_cell.angle_gamma   90.00
#
_symmetry.space_group_name_H-M   'P 1'
#
loop_
_entity.id
_entity.type
_entity.pdbx_description
1 polymer ?
#
loop_
_entity_poly.entity_id
_entity_poly.type
_entity_poly.pdbx_seq_one_letter_code
_entity_poly.pdbx_strand_id
1 'polypeptide(L)'
;RLFTRLDLTSTKAYSLSDASKNLVKNLDDKFLVKAYFTAELPPPYNNNRRLLKDQLDDYRAYSKGNFQYELIDPSSKPEIEQEAQRYGIPPVQVQVVKDDKLQIEKAYMGLVLLYGDKQEHIQVVQNLDKIEYEISSKIKKLTSNVQNKIGLLSGQGEPEMEKIKQLQQLLTEQ
;
A
#
# COMPACT_ATOMS: atom_id res chain seq x y z
N ARG A 1 -37.52 -12.14 29.69
CA ARG A 1 -36.06 -12.17 29.93
C ARG A 1 -35.37 -12.21 28.59
N LEU A 2 -34.95 -11.02 28.09
CA LEU A 2 -34.07 -10.89 26.94
C LEU A 2 -32.66 -11.25 27.37
N PHE A 3 -32.13 -12.36 26.88
CA PHE A 3 -30.71 -12.64 26.90
C PHE A 3 -30.08 -11.97 25.71
N THR A 4 -29.52 -10.79 25.91
CA THR A 4 -28.64 -10.16 24.91
C THR A 4 -27.30 -10.88 25.03
N ARG A 5 -27.02 -11.76 24.08
CA ARG A 5 -25.70 -12.40 23.92
C ARG A 5 -24.79 -11.34 23.34
N LEU A 6 -24.00 -10.70 24.20
CA LEU A 6 -22.85 -9.92 23.77
C LEU A 6 -21.80 -10.91 23.25
N ASP A 7 -21.75 -11.09 21.93
CA ASP A 7 -20.61 -11.74 21.28
C ASP A 7 -19.39 -10.82 21.42
N LEU A 8 -18.66 -11.03 22.53
CA LEU A 8 -17.31 -10.52 22.73
C LEU A 8 -16.32 -11.44 22.00
N THR A 9 -16.57 -11.75 20.75
CA THR A 9 -15.56 -12.41 19.91
C THR A 9 -14.57 -11.36 19.44
N SER A 10 -13.30 -11.66 19.66
CA SER A 10 -12.07 -10.93 19.39
C SER A 10 -11.87 -10.46 17.93
N THR A 11 -12.95 -10.15 17.20
CA THR A 11 -12.95 -9.79 15.79
C THR A 11 -12.73 -8.30 15.55
N LYS A 12 -12.58 -7.48 16.59
CA LYS A 12 -12.36 -6.03 16.46
C LYS A 12 -10.90 -5.60 16.34
N ALA A 13 -9.96 -6.53 16.47
CA ALA A 13 -8.53 -6.21 16.43
C ALA A 13 -8.06 -5.69 15.04
N TYR A 14 -8.83 -5.93 13.98
CA TYR A 14 -8.49 -5.58 12.60
C TYR A 14 -9.54 -4.75 11.87
N SER A 15 -10.54 -4.19 12.57
CA SER A 15 -11.50 -3.29 11.93
C SER A 15 -10.83 -1.95 11.62
N LEU A 16 -11.11 -1.40 10.42
CA LEU A 16 -10.59 -0.10 9.99
C LEU A 16 -10.93 1.01 10.98
N SER A 17 -9.98 1.91 11.22
CA SER A 17 -10.23 3.17 11.92
C SER A 17 -11.22 4.05 11.15
N ASP A 18 -11.90 4.95 11.84
CA ASP A 18 -12.84 5.87 11.21
C ASP A 18 -12.15 6.79 10.19
N ALA A 19 -10.87 7.12 10.41
CA ALA A 19 -10.07 7.86 9.44
C ALA A 19 -9.91 7.10 8.13
N SER A 20 -9.55 5.80 8.20
CA SER A 20 -9.39 4.95 7.01
C SER A 20 -10.73 4.70 6.29
N LYS A 21 -11.83 4.51 7.05
CA LYS A 21 -13.18 4.39 6.47
C LYS A 21 -13.58 5.65 5.71
N ASN A 22 -13.38 6.83 6.30
CA ASN A 22 -13.69 8.10 5.66
C ASN A 22 -12.83 8.34 4.42
N LEU A 23 -11.57 7.94 4.45
CA LEU A 23 -10.65 8.07 3.33
C LEU A 23 -11.16 7.33 2.10
N VAL A 24 -11.53 6.05 2.25
CA VAL A 24 -12.01 5.25 1.10
C VAL A 24 -13.45 5.56 0.69
N LYS A 25 -14.28 6.02 1.63
CA LYS A 25 -15.65 6.47 1.35
C LYS A 25 -15.69 7.68 0.40
N ASN A 26 -14.64 8.49 0.42
CA ASN A 26 -14.52 9.73 -0.34
C ASN A 26 -13.58 9.59 -1.57
N LEU A 27 -13.35 8.38 -2.05
CA LEU A 27 -12.63 8.15 -3.29
C LEU A 27 -13.47 8.64 -4.48
N ASP A 28 -12.89 9.55 -5.27
CA ASP A 28 -13.56 10.13 -6.45
C ASP A 28 -13.51 9.21 -7.67
N ASP A 29 -12.52 8.31 -7.73
CA ASP A 29 -12.29 7.40 -8.85
C ASP A 29 -11.87 6.02 -8.32
N LYS A 30 -11.73 5.07 -9.25
CA LYS A 30 -11.37 3.69 -8.94
C LYS A 30 -9.95 3.57 -8.43
N PHE A 31 -9.83 2.93 -7.28
CA PHE A 31 -8.58 2.59 -6.62
C PHE A 31 -8.38 1.07 -6.67
N LEU A 32 -7.28 0.61 -7.23
CA LEU A 32 -6.97 -0.81 -7.35
C LEU A 32 -5.74 -1.17 -6.51
N VAL A 33 -5.85 -2.23 -5.72
CA VAL A 33 -4.72 -2.84 -5.01
C VAL A 33 -4.44 -4.21 -5.61
N LYS A 34 -3.23 -4.43 -6.12
CA LYS A 34 -2.72 -5.74 -6.49
C LYS A 34 -1.86 -6.28 -5.35
N ALA A 35 -2.34 -7.33 -4.69
CA ALA A 35 -1.64 -7.95 -3.58
C ALA A 35 -0.89 -9.19 -4.09
N TYR A 36 0.42 -9.05 -4.26
CA TYR A 36 1.31 -10.13 -4.66
C TYR A 36 1.74 -10.92 -3.43
N PHE A 37 0.99 -11.98 -3.13
CA PHE A 37 1.21 -12.82 -1.96
C PHE A 37 1.25 -14.29 -2.34
N THR A 38 2.33 -14.97 -1.99
CA THR A 38 2.43 -16.43 -2.10
C THR A 38 1.27 -17.08 -1.34
N ALA A 39 0.62 -18.06 -1.98
CA ALA A 39 -0.59 -18.69 -1.44
C ALA A 39 -0.33 -19.41 -0.13
N GLU A 40 0.76 -20.17 -0.08
CA GLU A 40 1.16 -20.97 1.07
C GLU A 40 2.45 -20.43 1.67
N LEU A 41 2.31 -19.50 2.63
CA LEU A 41 3.42 -18.97 3.38
C LEU A 41 3.71 -19.85 4.60
N PRO A 42 4.99 -20.09 4.93
CA PRO A 42 5.36 -20.82 6.13
C PRO A 42 5.12 -20.00 7.41
N PRO A 43 5.05 -20.63 8.58
CA PRO A 43 5.09 -19.89 9.84
C PRO A 43 6.35 -19.02 9.95
N PRO A 44 6.25 -17.81 10.53
CA PRO A 44 5.08 -17.21 11.19
C PRO A 44 4.11 -16.48 10.23
N TYR A 45 4.33 -16.54 8.90
CA TYR A 45 3.61 -15.75 7.88
C TYR A 45 2.36 -16.45 7.32
N ASN A 46 2.08 -17.68 7.76
CA ASN A 46 1.02 -18.53 7.20
C ASN A 46 -0.39 -17.90 7.24
N ASN A 47 -0.66 -16.98 8.14
CA ASN A 47 -1.94 -16.27 8.23
C ASN A 47 -1.95 -14.91 7.49
N ASN A 48 -0.80 -14.42 7.02
CA ASN A 48 -0.67 -13.05 6.52
C ASN A 48 -1.57 -12.80 5.31
N ARG A 49 -1.64 -13.73 4.38
CA ARG A 49 -2.50 -13.60 3.19
C ARG A 49 -3.97 -13.50 3.54
N ARG A 50 -4.45 -14.29 4.50
CA ARG A 50 -5.84 -14.25 4.98
C ARG A 50 -6.13 -12.95 5.72
N LEU A 51 -5.30 -12.56 6.67
CA LEU A 51 -5.47 -11.32 7.44
C LEU A 51 -5.43 -10.08 6.56
N LEU A 52 -4.52 -10.06 5.56
CA LEU A 52 -4.50 -8.99 4.56
C LEU A 52 -5.79 -8.95 3.76
N LYS A 53 -6.29 -10.13 3.32
CA LYS A 53 -7.56 -10.21 2.59
C LYS A 53 -8.70 -9.63 3.41
N ASP A 54 -8.82 -10.00 4.68
CA ASP A 54 -9.86 -9.50 5.58
C ASP A 54 -9.78 -7.97 5.71
N GLN A 55 -8.57 -7.42 5.82
CA GLN A 55 -8.34 -5.98 5.85
C GLN A 55 -8.75 -5.28 4.54
N LEU A 56 -8.40 -5.86 3.39
CA LEU A 56 -8.77 -5.32 2.08
C LEU A 56 -10.28 -5.43 1.81
N ASP A 57 -10.94 -6.47 2.33
CA ASP A 57 -12.41 -6.60 2.28
C ASP A 57 -13.09 -5.47 3.06
N ASP A 58 -12.54 -5.07 4.21
CA ASP A 58 -13.05 -3.92 4.97
C ASP A 58 -12.91 -2.61 4.17
N TYR A 59 -11.75 -2.34 3.57
CA TYR A 59 -11.58 -1.17 2.69
C TYR A 59 -12.60 -1.17 1.55
N ARG A 60 -12.81 -2.31 0.91
CA ARG A 60 -13.78 -2.46 -0.18
C ARG A 60 -15.22 -2.20 0.30
N ALA A 61 -15.59 -2.72 1.47
CA ALA A 61 -16.92 -2.56 2.04
C ALA A 61 -17.30 -1.09 2.31
N TYR A 62 -16.34 -0.27 2.76
CA TYR A 62 -16.57 1.14 3.05
C TYR A 62 -16.41 2.08 1.85
N SER A 63 -15.88 1.61 0.71
CA SER A 63 -15.49 2.45 -0.43
C SER A 63 -16.60 2.79 -1.42
N LYS A 64 -17.83 2.34 -1.21
CA LYS A 64 -18.95 2.49 -2.16
C LYS A 64 -18.64 1.94 -3.58
N GLY A 65 -17.75 0.94 -3.67
CA GLY A 65 -17.37 0.31 -4.93
C GLY A 65 -16.17 0.92 -5.64
N ASN A 66 -15.58 1.99 -5.12
CA ASN A 66 -14.41 2.61 -5.72
C ASN A 66 -13.08 1.96 -5.31
N PHE A 67 -13.05 1.15 -4.26
CA PHE A 67 -11.86 0.38 -3.89
C PHE A 67 -12.02 -1.07 -4.34
N GLN A 68 -11.06 -1.55 -5.12
CA GLN A 68 -10.98 -2.91 -5.63
C GLN A 68 -9.61 -3.52 -5.26
N TYR A 69 -9.55 -4.84 -5.14
CA TYR A 69 -8.27 -5.51 -4.96
C TYR A 69 -8.23 -6.88 -5.65
N GLU A 70 -7.02 -7.32 -5.96
CA GLU A 70 -6.71 -8.63 -6.52
C GLU A 70 -5.66 -9.31 -5.64
N LEU A 71 -5.89 -10.58 -5.28
CA LEU A 71 -4.90 -11.43 -4.62
C LEU A 71 -4.22 -12.30 -5.67
N ILE A 72 -2.95 -12.05 -5.90
CA ILE A 72 -2.16 -12.66 -6.96
C ILE A 72 -1.03 -13.48 -6.33
N ASP A 73 -0.87 -14.74 -6.73
CA ASP A 73 0.27 -15.54 -6.32
C ASP A 73 1.34 -15.54 -7.42
N PRO A 74 2.48 -14.87 -7.20
CA PRO A 74 3.58 -14.84 -8.17
C PRO A 74 4.23 -16.19 -8.40
N SER A 75 4.13 -17.10 -7.43
CA SER A 75 4.69 -18.46 -7.55
C SER A 75 3.91 -19.35 -8.53
N SER A 76 2.72 -18.92 -8.96
CA SER A 76 1.84 -19.71 -9.84
C SER A 76 2.34 -19.80 -11.27
N LYS A 77 2.96 -18.71 -11.79
CA LYS A 77 3.46 -18.63 -13.18
C LYS A 77 4.64 -17.65 -13.28
N PRO A 78 5.64 -17.95 -14.13
CA PRO A 78 6.80 -17.08 -14.33
C PRO A 78 6.45 -15.66 -14.81
N GLU A 79 5.39 -15.51 -15.61
CA GLU A 79 4.95 -14.22 -16.14
C GLU A 79 4.41 -13.33 -15.03
N ILE A 80 3.74 -13.91 -14.03
CA ILE A 80 3.22 -13.19 -12.85
C ILE A 80 4.37 -12.79 -11.92
N GLU A 81 5.38 -13.65 -11.78
CA GLU A 81 6.60 -13.32 -11.04
C GLU A 81 7.30 -12.11 -11.67
N GLN A 82 7.45 -12.09 -12.99
CA GLN A 82 8.02 -10.95 -13.72
C GLN A 82 7.16 -9.69 -13.59
N GLU A 83 5.83 -9.83 -13.60
CA GLU A 83 4.92 -8.69 -13.37
C GLU A 83 5.14 -8.09 -11.98
N ALA A 84 5.19 -8.91 -10.92
CA ALA A 84 5.45 -8.45 -9.57
C ALA A 84 6.79 -7.69 -9.47
N GLN A 85 7.84 -8.22 -10.08
CA GLN A 85 9.16 -7.57 -10.09
C GLN A 85 9.15 -6.24 -10.84
N ARG A 86 8.45 -6.13 -11.98
CA ARG A 86 8.27 -4.87 -12.72
C ARG A 86 7.55 -3.80 -11.91
N TYR A 87 6.62 -4.20 -11.05
CA TYR A 87 5.96 -3.30 -10.10
C TYR A 87 6.80 -2.98 -8.86
N GLY A 88 8.04 -3.47 -8.78
CA GLY A 88 8.94 -3.21 -7.66
C GLY A 88 8.64 -4.05 -6.41
N ILE A 89 7.99 -5.20 -6.59
CA ILE A 89 7.76 -6.17 -5.50
C ILE A 89 8.84 -7.25 -5.60
N PRO A 90 9.86 -7.23 -4.73
CA PRO A 90 10.92 -8.23 -4.73
C PRO A 90 10.47 -9.52 -4.05
N PRO A 91 11.04 -10.67 -4.43
CA PRO A 91 10.92 -11.88 -3.64
C PRO A 91 11.67 -11.73 -2.31
N VAL A 92 11.15 -12.33 -1.27
CA VAL A 92 11.80 -12.49 0.02
C VAL A 92 12.17 -13.95 0.25
N GLN A 93 13.25 -14.20 0.99
CA GLN A 93 13.64 -15.55 1.38
C GLN A 93 13.00 -15.88 2.72
N VAL A 94 12.29 -17.00 2.77
CA VAL A 94 11.66 -17.51 3.99
C VAL A 94 12.23 -18.90 4.31
N GLN A 95 12.46 -19.16 5.59
CA GLN A 95 12.92 -20.45 6.05
C GLN A 95 11.71 -21.37 6.28
N VAL A 96 11.76 -22.56 5.72
CA VAL A 96 10.74 -23.61 5.88
C VAL A 96 11.39 -24.88 6.40
N VAL A 97 10.67 -25.65 7.19
CA VAL A 97 11.08 -27.01 7.60
C VAL A 97 10.27 -28.00 6.78
N LYS A 98 10.95 -28.71 5.89
CA LYS A 98 10.37 -29.80 5.09
C LYS A 98 11.22 -31.05 5.31
N ASP A 99 10.56 -32.18 5.61
CA ASP A 99 11.21 -33.47 5.83
C ASP A 99 12.36 -33.40 6.86
N ASP A 100 12.11 -32.71 7.98
CA ASP A 100 13.07 -32.45 9.06
C ASP A 100 14.35 -31.69 8.62
N LYS A 101 14.30 -31.03 7.46
CA LYS A 101 15.38 -30.21 6.93
C LYS A 101 14.97 -28.75 6.82
N LEU A 102 15.88 -27.86 7.23
CA LEU A 102 15.72 -26.44 7.00
C LEU A 102 15.98 -26.12 5.53
N GLN A 103 15.02 -25.53 4.85
CA GLN A 103 15.13 -25.08 3.46
C GLN A 103 14.83 -23.58 3.36
N ILE A 104 15.36 -22.95 2.32
CA ILE A 104 15.05 -21.55 2.01
C ILE A 104 14.19 -21.54 0.75
N GLU A 105 13.02 -20.92 0.87
CA GLU A 105 12.09 -20.74 -0.25
C GLU A 105 11.88 -19.29 -0.58
N LYS A 106 11.56 -19.01 -1.85
CA LYS A 106 11.15 -17.71 -2.34
C LYS A 106 9.67 -17.47 -2.01
N ALA A 107 9.35 -16.30 -1.45
CA ALA A 107 7.98 -15.89 -1.19
C ALA A 107 7.77 -14.43 -1.61
N TYR A 108 6.53 -14.06 -1.84
CA TYR A 108 6.11 -12.70 -2.14
C TYR A 108 5.11 -12.24 -1.10
N MET A 109 5.28 -11.02 -0.60
CA MET A 109 4.40 -10.40 0.41
C MET A 109 4.35 -8.88 0.18
N GLY A 110 3.96 -8.44 -1.01
CA GLY A 110 3.95 -7.03 -1.36
C GLY A 110 2.63 -6.55 -1.97
N LEU A 111 2.44 -5.23 -1.98
CA LEU A 111 1.25 -4.58 -2.51
C LEU A 111 1.65 -3.52 -3.55
N VAL A 112 0.87 -3.43 -4.61
CA VAL A 112 0.88 -2.31 -5.55
C VAL A 112 -0.46 -1.61 -5.47
N LEU A 113 -0.43 -0.29 -5.31
CA LEU A 113 -1.60 0.56 -5.20
C LEU A 113 -1.65 1.47 -6.44
N LEU A 114 -2.77 1.43 -7.15
CA LEU A 114 -2.98 2.12 -8.42
C LEU A 114 -4.16 3.08 -8.33
N TYR A 115 -3.97 4.32 -8.75
CA TYR A 115 -5.02 5.34 -8.82
C TYR A 115 -4.80 6.25 -10.02
N GLY A 116 -5.65 6.12 -11.05
CA GLY A 116 -5.44 6.78 -12.34
C GLY A 116 -4.11 6.36 -12.97
N ASP A 117 -3.26 7.33 -13.27
CA ASP A 117 -1.91 7.16 -13.81
C ASP A 117 -0.81 7.05 -12.73
N LYS A 118 -1.19 7.16 -11.46
CA LYS A 118 -0.27 7.14 -10.31
C LYS A 118 -0.20 5.75 -9.70
N GLN A 119 0.98 5.41 -9.19
CA GLN A 119 1.19 4.16 -8.46
C GLN A 119 2.08 4.36 -7.23
N GLU A 120 1.82 3.56 -6.22
CA GLU A 120 2.66 3.37 -5.03
C GLU A 120 2.81 1.88 -4.77
N HIS A 121 3.82 1.50 -4.00
CA HIS A 121 4.00 0.10 -3.61
C HIS A 121 4.42 -0.01 -2.15
N ILE A 122 4.10 -1.16 -1.56
CA ILE A 122 4.64 -1.66 -0.30
C ILE A 122 5.41 -2.91 -0.67
N GLN A 123 6.74 -2.82 -0.67
CA GLN A 123 7.60 -3.88 -1.21
C GLN A 123 7.45 -5.18 -0.44
N VAL A 124 7.40 -5.10 0.89
CA VAL A 124 7.26 -6.25 1.77
C VAL A 124 6.40 -5.91 2.97
N VAL A 125 5.29 -6.61 3.12
CA VAL A 125 4.43 -6.55 4.31
C VAL A 125 4.96 -7.52 5.36
N GLN A 126 5.80 -7.02 6.26
CA GLN A 126 6.38 -7.83 7.34
C GLN A 126 5.46 -7.91 8.55
N ASN A 127 4.75 -6.83 8.85
CA ASN A 127 3.90 -6.72 10.03
C ASN A 127 2.52 -6.20 9.65
N LEU A 128 1.51 -7.05 9.86
CA LEU A 128 0.12 -6.70 9.57
C LEU A 128 -0.49 -5.69 10.55
N ASP A 129 0.07 -5.52 11.74
CA ASP A 129 -0.42 -4.54 12.71
C ASP A 129 -0.30 -3.09 12.19
N LYS A 130 0.61 -2.85 11.25
CA LYS A 130 0.83 -1.53 10.63
C LYS A 130 0.23 -1.40 9.24
N ILE A 131 -0.33 -2.45 8.69
CA ILE A 131 -0.76 -2.49 7.29
C ILE A 131 -1.86 -1.47 6.98
N GLU A 132 -2.78 -1.24 7.92
CA GLU A 132 -3.80 -0.20 7.77
C GLU A 132 -3.18 1.18 7.58
N TYR A 133 -2.22 1.53 8.44
CA TYR A 133 -1.53 2.81 8.35
C TYR A 133 -0.78 2.95 7.02
N GLU A 134 -0.07 1.91 6.60
CA GLU A 134 0.70 1.92 5.36
C GLU A 134 -0.21 2.07 4.14
N ILE A 135 -1.29 1.29 4.05
CA ILE A 135 -2.27 1.39 2.96
C ILE A 135 -2.94 2.77 2.95
N SER A 136 -3.46 3.23 4.08
CA SER A 136 -4.14 4.52 4.18
C SER A 136 -3.23 5.69 3.86
N SER A 137 -1.97 5.65 4.28
CA SER A 137 -0.97 6.66 3.91
C SER A 137 -0.72 6.71 2.41
N LYS A 138 -0.65 5.55 1.73
CA LYS A 138 -0.50 5.48 0.28
C LYS A 138 -1.75 5.94 -0.45
N ILE A 139 -2.94 5.57 0.02
CA ILE A 139 -4.20 6.08 -0.53
C ILE A 139 -4.23 7.61 -0.44
N LYS A 140 -3.93 8.17 0.73
CA LYS A 140 -3.89 9.61 0.92
C LYS A 140 -2.88 10.30 -0.01
N LYS A 141 -1.70 9.72 -0.18
CA LYS A 141 -0.67 10.23 -1.10
C LYS A 141 -1.14 10.23 -2.55
N LEU A 142 -1.76 9.13 -3.01
CA LEU A 142 -2.22 8.99 -4.39
C LEU A 142 -3.45 9.85 -4.71
N THR A 143 -4.34 10.05 -3.74
CA THR A 143 -5.59 10.81 -3.93
C THR A 143 -5.43 12.30 -3.63
N SER A 144 -4.38 12.72 -2.90
CA SER A 144 -4.13 14.13 -2.68
C SER A 144 -3.70 14.80 -3.99
N ASN A 145 -4.54 15.71 -4.48
CA ASN A 145 -4.22 16.66 -5.54
C ASN A 145 -3.31 17.77 -5.03
N VAL A 146 -2.27 17.43 -4.29
CA VAL A 146 -1.17 18.35 -4.06
C VAL A 146 -0.34 18.36 -5.35
N GLN A 147 -0.85 19.02 -6.41
CA GLN A 147 0.05 19.78 -7.21
C GLN A 147 0.80 20.67 -6.21
N ASN A 148 2.09 20.41 -6.02
CA ASN A 148 3.00 21.45 -5.61
C ASN A 148 2.95 22.52 -6.69
N LYS A 149 1.91 23.35 -6.70
CA LYS A 149 2.01 24.71 -7.13
C LYS A 149 2.99 25.31 -6.15
N ILE A 150 4.27 25.30 -6.50
CA ILE A 150 5.17 26.35 -6.13
C ILE A 150 4.47 27.57 -6.73
N GLY A 151 3.56 28.16 -5.97
CA GLY A 151 3.03 29.46 -6.24
C GLY A 151 4.22 30.38 -6.07
N LEU A 152 4.84 30.77 -7.16
CA LEU A 152 5.53 32.03 -7.26
C LEU A 152 4.46 33.05 -6.91
N LEU A 153 4.41 33.44 -5.62
CA LEU A 153 3.70 34.61 -5.19
C LEU A 153 4.41 35.81 -5.83
N SER A 154 4.02 36.17 -7.05
CA SER A 154 4.33 37.47 -7.61
C SER A 154 3.40 38.47 -6.98
N GLY A 155 3.87 39.18 -6.00
CA GLY A 155 3.13 40.24 -5.31
C GLY A 155 4.01 41.04 -4.34
N GLN A 156 4.43 42.20 -4.77
CA GLN A 156 5.00 43.30 -3.97
C GLN A 156 6.16 42.91 -3.04
N GLY A 157 7.38 43.01 -3.58
CA GLY A 157 8.62 42.86 -2.80
C GLY A 157 9.61 41.84 -3.35
N GLU A 158 9.45 41.39 -4.58
CA GLU A 158 10.37 40.43 -5.20
C GLU A 158 11.70 41.09 -5.55
N PRO A 159 12.84 40.41 -5.24
CA PRO A 159 14.11 40.78 -5.84
C PRO A 159 13.97 40.55 -7.36
N GLU A 160 14.29 41.58 -8.12
CA GLU A 160 14.24 41.55 -9.57
C GLU A 160 14.80 40.27 -10.15
N MET A 161 14.15 39.72 -11.19
CA MET A 161 14.53 38.51 -11.89
C MET A 161 16.01 38.43 -12.30
N GLU A 162 16.68 39.57 -12.35
CA GLU A 162 18.10 39.71 -12.61
C GLU A 162 18.98 39.14 -11.49
N LYS A 163 18.57 39.24 -10.23
CA LYS A 163 19.29 38.69 -9.09
C LYS A 163 19.21 37.15 -9.03
N ILE A 164 18.11 36.56 -9.50
CA ILE A 164 17.95 35.10 -9.58
C ILE A 164 18.85 34.53 -10.68
N LYS A 165 19.00 35.23 -11.81
CA LYS A 165 19.92 34.84 -12.89
C LYS A 165 21.38 34.89 -12.44
N GLN A 166 21.78 35.89 -11.65
CA GLN A 166 23.14 36.01 -11.12
C GLN A 166 23.44 34.86 -10.10
N LEU A 167 22.48 34.45 -9.29
CA LEU A 167 22.64 33.32 -8.38
C LEU A 167 22.74 31.98 -9.13
N GLN A 168 22.04 31.83 -10.24
CA GLN A 168 22.16 30.62 -11.07
C GLN A 168 23.51 30.54 -11.78
N GLN A 169 24.08 31.67 -12.21
CA GLN A 169 25.42 31.69 -12.81
C GLN A 169 26.52 31.38 -11.80
N LEU A 170 26.40 31.84 -10.55
CA LEU A 170 27.37 31.53 -9.50
C LEU A 170 27.35 30.05 -9.05
N LEU A 171 26.23 29.36 -9.22
CA LEU A 171 26.09 27.93 -8.90
C LEU A 171 26.56 27.00 -10.02
N THR A 172 26.83 27.52 -11.20
CA THR A 172 27.26 26.72 -12.38
C THR A 172 28.77 26.78 -12.60
N GLU A 173 29.51 27.59 -11.85
CA GLU A 173 30.97 27.77 -11.97
C GLU A 173 31.80 27.12 -10.82
N GLN A 174 31.22 26.10 -10.15
CA GLN A 174 32.01 25.25 -9.22
C GLN A 174 32.03 23.79 -9.68
#